data_eb65fcfc5719592165bc226c9653172b
#
_entry.id   eb65fcfc5719592165bc226c9653172b
#
_cell.length_a   1.000
_cell.length_b   1.000
_cell.length_c   1.000
_cell.angle_alpha   90.00
_cell.angle_beta   90.00
_cell.angle_gamma   90.00
#
_symmetry.space_group_name_H-M   'P 1'
#
loop_
_entity.id
_entity.type
_entity.pdbx_description
1 polymer ?
#
loop_
_entity_poly.entity_id
_entity_poly.type
_entity_poly.pdbx_seq_one_letter_code
_entity_poly.pdbx_strand_id
1 'polypeptide(L)'
;MTKYSRRQFLARMATASTFVLGGGGSWLSRVFAAADETRPFEFLVVGDSLIWGGGLREEQKFYTLTRNWLETEVFANKRQVNMKNKSHSGATLTLHADEATALAKAGQDEAKYYPPEVNVSFPSAKKQVETAAAEYGPANLANVDLIMISGGLTDISTAGILNPNGDNEQLKRDIEKYCYGSMLEVLTRAGEFFPNAMIAVVGYFPILSPKTDTSRLFNGMLEAYGFPRFLKPFANNSIMRPLFFKKMKKKALARSRIWAADSDMRLQAAVNKFNAELKRPRAIFIKGPVTEENCFETPNTLLIRMGKKGRVDDFLYESRKPQCREALPELKKKTGIDYPVRFCELASIGHPNPEGAKAYAESIKAVLAPVIVKAGAVR
;
A
#
# COMPACT_ATOMS: atom_id res chain seq x y z
N MET A 1 6.80 23.66 25.17
CA MET A 1 5.98 23.18 24.02
C MET A 1 6.13 24.19 22.88
N THR A 2 7.09 24.01 22.01
CA THR A 2 7.36 24.91 20.87
C THR A 2 6.43 24.57 19.70
N LYS A 3 5.52 25.47 19.41
CA LYS A 3 4.63 25.38 18.24
C LYS A 3 5.45 25.55 16.97
N TYR A 4 5.65 24.48 16.22
CA TYR A 4 6.24 24.57 14.88
C TYR A 4 5.28 25.28 13.93
N SER A 5 5.76 26.33 13.26
CA SER A 5 4.97 27.06 12.27
C SER A 5 4.85 26.26 10.97
N ARG A 6 3.75 26.46 10.21
CA ARG A 6 3.55 25.86 8.87
C ARG A 6 4.74 26.05 7.93
N ARG A 7 5.47 27.17 8.06
CA ARG A 7 6.69 27.46 7.27
C ARG A 7 7.85 26.53 7.60
N GLN A 8 8.04 26.15 8.87
CA GLN A 8 9.12 25.22 9.28
C GLN A 8 8.85 23.78 8.88
N PHE A 9 7.58 23.38 8.80
CA PHE A 9 7.17 22.09 8.26
C PHE A 9 7.48 22.00 6.76
N LEU A 10 7.10 23.02 5.98
CA LEU A 10 7.36 23.10 4.54
C LEU A 10 8.86 23.18 4.20
N ALA A 11 9.67 23.87 5.01
CA ALA A 11 11.11 23.97 4.78
C ALA A 11 11.86 22.64 5.00
N ARG A 12 11.40 21.78 5.93
CA ARG A 12 12.01 20.45 6.14
C ARG A 12 11.57 19.40 5.10
N MET A 13 10.43 19.59 4.45
CA MET A 13 10.01 18.77 3.31
C MET A 13 10.81 19.09 2.03
N ALA A 14 11.29 20.33 1.88
CA ALA A 14 12.07 20.76 0.71
C ALA A 14 13.49 20.15 0.63
N THR A 15 14.07 19.71 1.74
CA THR A 15 15.44 19.15 1.75
C THR A 15 15.54 17.69 1.31
N ALA A 16 14.43 16.97 1.18
CA ALA A 16 14.43 15.60 0.65
C ALA A 16 14.26 15.55 -0.89
N SER A 17 13.96 16.66 -1.54
CA SER A 17 13.62 16.74 -2.97
C SER A 17 14.78 17.15 -3.90
N THR A 18 15.98 17.36 -3.39
CA THR A 18 17.07 18.00 -4.15
C THR A 18 17.85 17.06 -5.10
N PHE A 19 17.46 15.80 -5.26
CA PHE A 19 18.23 14.87 -6.12
C PHE A 19 17.61 14.60 -7.52
N VAL A 20 16.50 15.25 -7.91
CA VAL A 20 15.83 14.99 -9.20
C VAL A 20 15.99 16.13 -10.22
N LEU A 21 16.67 17.23 -9.91
CA LEU A 21 16.69 18.42 -10.79
C LEU A 21 17.83 18.49 -11.81
N GLY A 22 18.56 17.39 -12.04
CA GLY A 22 19.56 17.32 -13.11
C GLY A 22 19.01 16.64 -14.37
N GLY A 23 18.45 17.37 -15.32
CA GLY A 23 18.28 16.95 -16.72
C GLY A 23 16.94 16.30 -17.14
N GLY A 24 15.98 16.00 -16.23
CA GLY A 24 14.75 15.29 -16.58
C GLY A 24 13.49 16.14 -16.86
N GLY A 25 13.56 17.45 -16.65
CA GLY A 25 12.38 18.33 -16.62
C GLY A 25 11.60 18.46 -17.93
N SER A 26 12.25 18.27 -19.05
CA SER A 26 11.61 18.48 -20.37
C SER A 26 10.79 17.29 -20.86
N TRP A 27 11.07 16.08 -20.36
CA TRP A 27 10.38 14.89 -20.84
C TRP A 27 9.10 14.57 -20.04
N LEU A 28 9.12 14.73 -18.71
CA LEU A 28 7.92 14.58 -17.87
C LEU A 28 6.81 15.55 -18.29
N SER A 29 7.20 16.79 -18.70
CA SER A 29 6.24 17.71 -19.29
C SER A 29 5.62 17.22 -20.60
N ARG A 30 6.31 16.41 -21.40
CA ARG A 30 5.77 15.87 -22.65
C ARG A 30 4.75 14.73 -22.45
N VAL A 31 4.86 13.93 -21.38
CA VAL A 31 3.90 12.84 -21.12
C VAL A 31 2.50 13.40 -20.84
N PHE A 32 2.40 14.52 -20.14
CA PHE A 32 1.11 15.16 -19.85
C PHE A 32 0.71 16.24 -20.86
N ALA A 33 1.67 16.85 -21.57
CA ALA A 33 1.41 17.91 -22.55
C ALA A 33 1.00 17.37 -23.94
N ALA A 34 1.41 16.17 -24.32
CA ALA A 34 1.05 15.54 -25.59
C ALA A 34 -0.30 14.81 -25.54
N ALA A 35 -0.95 14.74 -24.38
CA ALA A 35 -2.26 14.16 -24.26
C ALA A 35 -3.29 15.10 -24.90
N ASP A 36 -4.04 14.60 -25.87
CA ASP A 36 -5.19 15.30 -26.46
C ASP A 36 -6.13 15.77 -25.33
N GLU A 37 -6.30 17.08 -25.20
CA GLU A 37 -7.13 17.69 -24.15
C GLU A 37 -8.61 17.26 -24.24
N THR A 38 -9.02 16.73 -25.38
CA THR A 38 -10.40 16.31 -25.65
C THR A 38 -10.72 14.94 -25.10
N ARG A 39 -9.71 14.07 -24.86
CA ARG A 39 -9.94 12.74 -24.29
C ARG A 39 -9.90 12.75 -22.76
N PRO A 40 -10.63 11.87 -22.10
CA PRO A 40 -10.52 11.67 -20.65
C PRO A 40 -9.07 11.35 -20.22
N PHE A 41 -8.73 11.74 -18.99
CA PHE A 41 -7.48 11.34 -18.34
C PHE A 41 -7.69 9.94 -17.73
N GLU A 42 -6.94 8.95 -18.22
CA GLU A 42 -7.07 7.56 -17.78
C GLU A 42 -6.16 7.27 -16.60
N PHE A 43 -6.76 6.96 -15.47
CA PHE A 43 -6.08 6.69 -14.19
C PHE A 43 -6.32 5.26 -13.73
N LEU A 44 -5.27 4.45 -13.66
CA LEU A 44 -5.29 3.07 -13.19
C LEU A 44 -4.73 2.97 -11.78
N VAL A 45 -5.43 2.23 -10.91
CA VAL A 45 -5.01 1.94 -9.52
C VAL A 45 -4.85 0.44 -9.37
N VAL A 46 -3.67 -0.02 -8.94
CA VAL A 46 -3.34 -1.43 -8.69
C VAL A 46 -2.56 -1.60 -7.39
N GLY A 47 -2.63 -2.78 -6.80
CA GLY A 47 -1.86 -3.11 -5.60
C GLY A 47 -2.70 -3.72 -4.48
N ASP A 48 -2.22 -3.54 -3.27
CA ASP A 48 -2.71 -4.18 -2.06
C ASP A 48 -3.78 -3.38 -1.28
N SER A 49 -4.01 -3.78 -0.03
CA SER A 49 -4.98 -3.15 0.85
C SER A 49 -4.66 -1.71 1.24
N LEU A 50 -3.39 -1.29 1.18
CA LEU A 50 -3.02 0.10 1.43
C LEU A 50 -3.64 1.01 0.37
N ILE A 51 -3.40 0.71 -0.91
CA ILE A 51 -3.92 1.53 -1.99
C ILE A 51 -5.43 1.32 -2.18
N TRP A 52 -5.95 0.12 -1.90
CA TRP A 52 -7.40 -0.11 -1.87
C TRP A 52 -8.11 0.79 -0.84
N GLY A 53 -7.41 1.18 0.24
CA GLY A 53 -8.00 1.95 1.33
C GLY A 53 -8.95 1.11 2.17
N GLY A 54 -8.47 -0.08 2.62
CA GLY A 54 -9.27 -1.05 3.40
C GLY A 54 -10.02 -0.39 4.55
N GLY A 55 -11.33 -0.65 4.67
CA GLY A 55 -12.20 -0.11 5.72
C GLY A 55 -12.77 1.29 5.47
N LEU A 56 -12.36 1.99 4.43
CA LEU A 56 -12.83 3.34 4.09
C LEU A 56 -13.94 3.31 3.04
N ARG A 57 -14.86 4.27 3.11
CA ARG A 57 -15.80 4.54 2.03
C ARG A 57 -15.07 5.09 0.82
N GLU A 58 -15.65 4.93 -0.37
CA GLU A 58 -15.00 5.29 -1.63
C GLU A 58 -14.53 6.74 -1.67
N GLU A 59 -15.36 7.68 -1.23
CA GLU A 59 -15.06 9.11 -1.20
C GLU A 59 -13.93 9.51 -0.22
N GLN A 60 -13.57 8.62 0.72
CA GLN A 60 -12.51 8.85 1.71
C GLN A 60 -11.14 8.30 1.27
N LYS A 61 -11.11 7.44 0.25
CA LYS A 61 -9.90 6.76 -0.19
C LYS A 61 -8.95 7.72 -0.89
N PHE A 62 -7.67 7.59 -0.63
CA PHE A 62 -6.70 8.57 -1.13
C PHE A 62 -6.58 8.59 -2.66
N TYR A 63 -6.82 7.48 -3.35
CA TYR A 63 -6.87 7.48 -4.81
C TYR A 63 -8.08 8.25 -5.35
N THR A 64 -9.24 8.18 -4.68
CA THR A 64 -10.43 8.99 -5.04
C THR A 64 -10.17 10.47 -4.77
N LEU A 65 -9.53 10.80 -3.64
CA LEU A 65 -9.11 12.18 -3.36
C LEU A 65 -8.10 12.68 -4.39
N THR A 66 -7.17 11.83 -4.84
CA THR A 66 -6.22 12.15 -5.92
C THR A 66 -6.94 12.37 -7.26
N ARG A 67 -7.89 11.50 -7.61
CA ARG A 67 -8.72 11.67 -8.81
C ARG A 67 -9.46 13.01 -8.79
N ASN A 68 -10.11 13.32 -7.68
CA ASN A 68 -10.86 14.58 -7.53
C ASN A 68 -9.93 15.80 -7.67
N TRP A 69 -8.76 15.76 -7.04
CA TRP A 69 -7.74 16.82 -7.17
C TRP A 69 -7.30 17.00 -8.64
N LEU A 70 -7.02 15.91 -9.36
CA LEU A 70 -6.67 15.98 -10.78
C LEU A 70 -7.77 16.66 -11.58
N GLU A 71 -9.03 16.24 -11.40
CA GLU A 71 -10.16 16.76 -12.16
C GLU A 71 -10.45 18.23 -11.83
N THR A 72 -10.50 18.60 -10.53
CA THR A 72 -10.95 19.92 -10.11
C THR A 72 -9.83 20.98 -10.08
N GLU A 73 -8.65 20.64 -9.58
CA GLU A 73 -7.56 21.61 -9.41
C GLU A 73 -6.57 21.60 -10.59
N VAL A 74 -6.20 20.40 -11.10
CA VAL A 74 -5.23 20.31 -12.20
C VAL A 74 -5.87 20.63 -13.53
N PHE A 75 -7.02 20.01 -13.83
CA PHE A 75 -7.71 20.19 -15.10
C PHE A 75 -8.82 21.25 -15.04
N ALA A 76 -9.08 21.85 -13.90
CA ALA A 76 -10.10 22.89 -13.70
C ALA A 76 -11.48 22.48 -14.27
N ASN A 77 -11.84 21.19 -14.11
CA ASN A 77 -13.04 20.54 -14.65
C ASN A 77 -13.16 20.56 -16.18
N LYS A 78 -12.10 20.86 -16.92
CA LYS A 78 -12.08 20.86 -18.39
C LYS A 78 -11.77 19.48 -18.98
N ARG A 79 -11.21 18.55 -18.20
CA ARG A 79 -10.87 17.20 -18.61
C ARG A 79 -11.38 16.21 -17.55
N GLN A 80 -12.23 15.29 -17.94
CA GLN A 80 -12.71 14.22 -17.08
C GLN A 80 -11.59 13.27 -16.67
N VAL A 81 -11.59 12.78 -15.43
CA VAL A 81 -10.66 11.75 -14.96
C VAL A 81 -11.40 10.42 -14.84
N ASN A 82 -11.19 9.53 -15.79
CA ASN A 82 -11.67 8.16 -15.72
C ASN A 82 -10.75 7.32 -14.86
N MET A 83 -11.27 6.71 -13.82
CA MET A 83 -10.48 5.90 -12.91
C MET A 83 -10.90 4.43 -12.97
N LYS A 84 -9.93 3.55 -13.24
CA LYS A 84 -10.09 2.10 -13.15
C LYS A 84 -9.30 1.60 -11.94
N ASN A 85 -9.99 0.98 -10.97
CA ASN A 85 -9.37 0.41 -9.79
C ASN A 85 -9.39 -1.12 -9.84
N LYS A 86 -8.20 -1.74 -9.74
CA LYS A 86 -7.99 -3.18 -9.68
C LYS A 86 -7.39 -3.63 -8.35
N SER A 87 -7.06 -2.68 -7.46
CA SER A 87 -6.44 -3.01 -6.17
C SER A 87 -7.35 -3.87 -5.30
N HIS A 88 -6.72 -4.71 -4.48
CA HIS A 88 -7.42 -5.73 -3.71
C HIS A 88 -6.77 -5.93 -2.33
N SER A 89 -7.58 -6.07 -1.29
CA SER A 89 -7.09 -6.34 0.06
C SER A 89 -6.33 -7.66 0.11
N GLY A 90 -5.11 -7.62 0.64
CA GLY A 90 -4.25 -8.79 0.76
C GLY A 90 -3.40 -9.11 -0.48
N ALA A 91 -3.64 -8.46 -1.62
CA ALA A 91 -2.89 -8.72 -2.85
C ALA A 91 -1.37 -8.65 -2.64
N THR A 92 -0.65 -9.65 -3.13
CA THR A 92 0.81 -9.65 -3.21
C THR A 92 1.28 -8.96 -4.50
N LEU A 93 2.53 -8.58 -4.60
CA LEU A 93 3.10 -8.03 -5.84
C LEU A 93 3.07 -9.05 -6.97
N THR A 94 3.52 -10.27 -6.65
CA THR A 94 3.48 -11.45 -7.52
C THR A 94 2.94 -12.63 -6.72
N LEU A 95 2.18 -13.51 -7.35
CA LEU A 95 1.62 -14.68 -6.66
C LEU A 95 2.72 -15.59 -6.12
N HIS A 96 2.61 -16.02 -4.88
CA HIS A 96 3.57 -16.95 -4.27
C HIS A 96 3.47 -18.34 -4.91
N ALA A 97 4.59 -19.04 -5.03
CA ALA A 97 4.68 -20.29 -5.79
C ALA A 97 3.81 -21.43 -5.24
N ASP A 98 3.63 -21.50 -3.93
CA ASP A 98 2.75 -22.46 -3.26
C ASP A 98 1.27 -22.19 -3.55
N GLU A 99 0.86 -20.93 -3.52
CA GLU A 99 -0.51 -20.52 -3.88
C GLU A 99 -0.77 -20.70 -5.38
N ALA A 100 0.19 -20.34 -6.25
CA ALA A 100 0.12 -20.58 -7.68
C ALA A 100 -0.08 -22.09 -7.98
N THR A 101 0.66 -22.95 -7.29
CA THR A 101 0.56 -24.40 -7.42
C THR A 101 -0.81 -24.91 -6.94
N ALA A 102 -1.31 -24.38 -5.82
CA ALA A 102 -2.60 -24.78 -5.27
C ALA A 102 -3.77 -24.35 -6.18
N LEU A 103 -3.72 -23.13 -6.72
CA LEU A 103 -4.72 -22.65 -7.68
C LEU A 103 -4.70 -23.48 -8.97
N ALA A 104 -3.54 -23.69 -9.56
CA ALA A 104 -3.39 -24.49 -10.78
C ALA A 104 -3.93 -25.92 -10.58
N LYS A 105 -3.61 -26.58 -9.46
CA LYS A 105 -4.14 -27.91 -9.11
C LYS A 105 -5.66 -27.93 -8.98
N ALA A 106 -6.25 -26.83 -8.53
CA ALA A 106 -7.70 -26.67 -8.41
C ALA A 106 -8.38 -26.21 -9.72
N GLY A 107 -7.64 -26.05 -10.82
CA GLY A 107 -8.15 -25.50 -12.08
C GLY A 107 -8.64 -24.06 -11.96
N GLN A 108 -8.09 -23.30 -11.02
CA GLN A 108 -8.42 -21.89 -10.79
C GLN A 108 -7.33 -20.98 -11.36
N ASP A 109 -7.72 -19.81 -11.84
CA ASP A 109 -6.81 -18.71 -12.21
C ASP A 109 -6.71 -17.71 -11.04
N GLU A 110 -5.54 -17.11 -10.83
CA GLU A 110 -5.36 -16.00 -9.90
C GLU A 110 -6.19 -14.75 -10.30
N ALA A 111 -6.63 -14.66 -11.56
CA ALA A 111 -7.56 -13.61 -12.00
C ALA A 111 -8.95 -13.69 -11.35
N LYS A 112 -9.24 -14.78 -10.62
CA LYS A 112 -10.52 -14.90 -9.88
C LYS A 112 -10.64 -13.72 -8.91
N TYR A 113 -11.67 -12.92 -9.14
CA TYR A 113 -11.92 -11.74 -8.34
C TYR A 113 -12.84 -12.04 -7.16
N TYR A 114 -12.43 -11.66 -5.98
CA TYR A 114 -13.24 -11.59 -4.77
C TYR A 114 -13.64 -10.12 -4.50
N PRO A 115 -14.70 -9.87 -3.68
CA PRO A 115 -14.96 -8.50 -3.23
C PRO A 115 -13.68 -7.90 -2.63
N PRO A 116 -13.30 -6.66 -2.97
CA PRO A 116 -11.97 -6.12 -2.65
C PRO A 116 -11.63 -6.02 -1.16
N GLU A 117 -12.61 -6.10 -0.27
CA GLU A 117 -12.40 -6.17 1.19
C GLU A 117 -12.03 -7.58 1.68
N VAL A 118 -12.23 -8.63 0.87
CA VAL A 118 -11.85 -10.01 1.24
C VAL A 118 -10.33 -10.12 1.14
N ASN A 119 -9.67 -10.35 2.27
CA ASN A 119 -8.21 -10.35 2.35
C ASN A 119 -7.60 -11.66 1.85
N VAL A 120 -7.20 -11.69 0.58
CA VAL A 120 -6.51 -12.80 -0.10
C VAL A 120 -5.36 -12.28 -0.94
N SER A 121 -4.34 -13.11 -1.21
CA SER A 121 -3.11 -12.69 -1.91
C SER A 121 -3.30 -12.40 -3.40
N PHE A 122 -4.43 -12.76 -3.97
CA PHE A 122 -4.72 -12.66 -5.40
C PHE A 122 -6.06 -11.95 -5.68
N PRO A 123 -6.22 -11.31 -6.86
CA PRO A 123 -5.22 -11.20 -7.93
C PRO A 123 -4.00 -10.41 -7.49
N SER A 124 -2.79 -10.90 -7.79
CA SER A 124 -1.54 -10.18 -7.52
C SER A 124 -1.50 -8.84 -8.27
N ALA A 125 -0.69 -7.88 -7.80
CA ALA A 125 -0.56 -6.58 -8.48
C ALA A 125 -0.14 -6.74 -9.95
N LYS A 126 0.74 -7.71 -10.25
CA LYS A 126 1.12 -8.06 -11.62
C LYS A 126 -0.10 -8.52 -12.44
N LYS A 127 -0.92 -9.41 -11.88
CA LYS A 127 -2.14 -9.89 -12.55
C LYS A 127 -3.19 -8.79 -12.70
N GLN A 128 -3.29 -7.89 -11.73
CA GLN A 128 -4.16 -6.71 -11.82
C GLN A 128 -3.78 -5.82 -13.02
N VAL A 129 -2.48 -5.62 -13.25
CA VAL A 129 -1.95 -4.90 -14.43
C VAL A 129 -2.35 -5.62 -15.72
N GLU A 130 -2.17 -6.94 -15.79
CA GLU A 130 -2.53 -7.75 -16.97
C GLU A 130 -4.04 -7.73 -17.26
N THR A 131 -4.85 -7.86 -16.21
CA THR A 131 -6.31 -7.78 -16.33
C THR A 131 -6.76 -6.41 -16.80
N ALA A 132 -6.18 -5.33 -16.26
CA ALA A 132 -6.46 -3.97 -16.71
C ALA A 132 -6.09 -3.78 -18.18
N ALA A 133 -4.93 -4.30 -18.62
CA ALA A 133 -4.51 -4.22 -20.01
C ALA A 133 -5.49 -4.93 -20.96
N ALA A 134 -5.97 -6.12 -20.60
CA ALA A 134 -6.98 -6.84 -21.36
C ALA A 134 -8.30 -6.03 -21.48
N GLU A 135 -8.71 -5.36 -20.40
CA GLU A 135 -9.93 -4.56 -20.36
C GLU A 135 -9.83 -3.23 -21.15
N TYR A 136 -8.65 -2.60 -21.19
CA TYR A 136 -8.42 -1.43 -22.03
C TYR A 136 -8.40 -1.81 -23.52
N GLY A 137 -7.93 -3.01 -23.83
CA GLY A 137 -7.75 -3.50 -25.18
C GLY A 137 -6.57 -2.82 -25.91
N PRO A 138 -6.01 -3.46 -26.96
CA PRO A 138 -4.76 -3.02 -27.59
C PRO A 138 -4.76 -1.55 -28.07
N ALA A 139 -5.90 -1.07 -28.55
CA ALA A 139 -6.03 0.29 -29.09
C ALA A 139 -5.94 1.40 -28.02
N ASN A 140 -6.21 1.07 -26.73
CA ASN A 140 -6.30 2.05 -25.65
C ASN A 140 -5.16 1.97 -24.62
N LEU A 141 -4.25 1.01 -24.77
CA LEU A 141 -3.12 0.83 -23.82
C LEU A 141 -2.25 2.09 -23.71
N ALA A 142 -1.99 2.75 -24.84
CA ALA A 142 -1.20 3.98 -24.90
C ALA A 142 -1.94 5.22 -24.34
N ASN A 143 -3.25 5.10 -24.06
CA ASN A 143 -4.07 6.18 -23.55
C ASN A 143 -4.05 6.28 -22.00
N VAL A 144 -3.52 5.29 -21.30
CA VAL A 144 -3.38 5.37 -19.83
C VAL A 144 -2.34 6.41 -19.48
N ASP A 145 -2.74 7.41 -18.68
CA ASP A 145 -1.93 8.57 -18.33
C ASP A 145 -1.18 8.37 -16.99
N LEU A 146 -1.86 7.80 -15.99
CA LEU A 146 -1.32 7.61 -14.65
C LEU A 146 -1.63 6.21 -14.13
N ILE A 147 -0.65 5.56 -13.53
CA ILE A 147 -0.82 4.32 -12.75
C ILE A 147 -0.34 4.58 -11.34
N MET A 148 -1.16 4.30 -10.33
CA MET A 148 -0.73 4.27 -8.93
C MET A 148 -0.59 2.83 -8.47
N ILE A 149 0.53 2.51 -7.81
CA ILE A 149 0.86 1.16 -7.35
C ILE A 149 1.30 1.19 -5.89
N SER A 150 0.82 0.24 -5.08
CA SER A 150 1.43 -0.14 -3.80
C SER A 150 1.59 -1.67 -3.72
N GLY A 151 2.54 -2.15 -2.93
CA GLY A 151 2.75 -3.57 -2.71
C GLY A 151 4.07 -3.88 -2.01
N GLY A 152 4.16 -5.07 -1.39
CA GLY A 152 5.33 -5.56 -0.67
C GLY A 152 5.09 -5.87 0.81
N LEU A 153 4.14 -5.20 1.47
CA LEU A 153 3.82 -5.48 2.87
C LEU A 153 3.11 -6.84 3.01
N THR A 154 2.15 -7.11 2.18
CA THR A 154 1.41 -8.38 2.15
C THR A 154 2.28 -9.57 1.82
N ASP A 155 3.28 -9.40 0.96
CA ASP A 155 4.25 -10.44 0.58
C ASP A 155 5.07 -10.94 1.79
N ILE A 156 5.39 -10.06 2.76
CA ILE A 156 6.14 -10.39 3.98
C ILE A 156 5.21 -10.68 5.16
N SER A 157 4.03 -10.09 5.15
CA SER A 157 3.02 -9.99 6.21
C SER A 157 3.42 -9.11 7.40
N THR A 158 2.42 -8.46 7.99
CA THR A 158 2.60 -7.68 9.23
C THR A 158 3.11 -8.57 10.38
N ALA A 159 2.64 -9.81 10.45
CA ALA A 159 3.09 -10.78 11.46
C ALA A 159 4.56 -11.15 11.26
N GLY A 160 5.02 -11.36 10.03
CA GLY A 160 6.42 -11.60 9.70
C GLY A 160 7.31 -10.41 10.05
N ILE A 161 6.89 -9.20 9.70
CA ILE A 161 7.61 -7.96 10.01
C ILE A 161 7.76 -7.77 11.53
N LEU A 162 6.68 -7.91 12.29
CA LEU A 162 6.66 -7.64 13.73
C LEU A 162 7.09 -8.81 14.61
N ASN A 163 7.45 -9.98 14.05
CA ASN A 163 7.84 -11.17 14.79
C ASN A 163 9.06 -10.90 15.69
N PRO A 164 8.92 -10.84 17.01
CA PRO A 164 10.03 -10.49 17.89
C PRO A 164 11.11 -11.59 18.01
N ASN A 165 10.83 -12.77 17.48
CA ASN A 165 11.76 -13.91 17.40
C ASN A 165 12.27 -14.15 15.99
N GLY A 166 11.83 -13.32 15.00
CA GLY A 166 12.29 -13.44 13.62
C GLY A 166 13.72 -12.96 13.44
N ASP A 167 14.41 -13.52 12.45
CA ASP A 167 15.73 -13.06 12.02
C ASP A 167 15.60 -11.72 11.29
N ASN A 168 16.42 -10.74 11.66
CA ASN A 168 16.44 -9.42 11.04
C ASN A 168 17.07 -9.45 9.64
N GLU A 169 18.08 -10.30 9.42
CA GLU A 169 18.70 -10.42 8.10
C GLU A 169 17.76 -11.12 7.11
N GLN A 170 16.95 -12.08 7.61
CA GLN A 170 15.87 -12.63 6.77
C GLN A 170 14.84 -11.57 6.40
N LEU A 171 14.42 -10.73 7.35
CA LEU A 171 13.50 -9.62 7.05
C LEU A 171 14.07 -8.68 5.97
N LYS A 172 15.35 -8.34 6.03
CA LYS A 172 16.00 -7.50 5.01
C LYS A 172 16.03 -8.21 3.64
N ARG A 173 16.32 -9.52 3.60
CA ARG A 173 16.26 -10.31 2.37
C ARG A 173 14.86 -10.35 1.77
N ASP A 174 13.84 -10.50 2.61
CA ASP A 174 12.44 -10.49 2.16
C ASP A 174 12.04 -9.10 1.63
N ILE A 175 12.45 -8.02 2.29
CA ILE A 175 12.24 -6.65 1.79
C ILE A 175 12.97 -6.44 0.45
N GLU A 176 14.21 -6.90 0.30
CA GLU A 176 14.92 -6.85 -0.97
C GLU A 176 14.17 -7.62 -2.07
N LYS A 177 13.76 -8.85 -1.77
CA LYS A 177 13.07 -9.72 -2.72
C LYS A 177 11.78 -9.07 -3.23
N TYR A 178 10.94 -8.58 -2.31
CA TYR A 178 9.61 -8.13 -2.66
C TYR A 178 9.57 -6.63 -2.99
N CYS A 179 10.08 -5.74 -2.11
CA CYS A 179 10.00 -4.30 -2.35
C CYS A 179 10.95 -3.82 -3.48
N TYR A 180 11.98 -4.60 -3.83
CA TYR A 180 12.81 -4.31 -5.01
C TYR A 180 12.49 -5.26 -6.16
N GLY A 181 12.70 -6.58 -5.99
CA GLY A 181 12.59 -7.56 -7.08
C GLY A 181 11.18 -7.65 -7.65
N SER A 182 10.18 -8.01 -6.84
CA SER A 182 8.80 -8.14 -7.31
C SER A 182 8.20 -6.80 -7.73
N MET A 183 8.54 -5.68 -7.06
CA MET A 183 8.10 -4.35 -7.50
C MET A 183 8.66 -4.00 -8.87
N LEU A 184 9.94 -4.26 -9.13
CA LEU A 184 10.55 -4.04 -10.45
C LEU A 184 9.85 -4.86 -11.54
N GLU A 185 9.47 -6.11 -11.23
CA GLU A 185 8.70 -6.96 -12.16
C GLU A 185 7.34 -6.36 -12.50
N VAL A 186 6.61 -5.85 -11.49
CA VAL A 186 5.31 -5.16 -11.70
C VAL A 186 5.49 -3.87 -12.51
N LEU A 187 6.51 -3.07 -12.21
CA LEU A 187 6.84 -1.84 -12.96
C LEU A 187 7.16 -2.14 -14.42
N THR A 188 7.97 -3.16 -14.68
CA THR A 188 8.32 -3.61 -16.04
C THR A 188 7.06 -4.01 -16.78
N ARG A 189 6.22 -4.84 -16.16
CA ARG A 189 4.98 -5.31 -16.77
C ARG A 189 4.00 -4.17 -17.05
N ALA A 190 3.84 -3.22 -16.13
CA ALA A 190 3.04 -2.02 -16.34
C ALA A 190 3.62 -1.13 -17.46
N GLY A 191 4.95 -1.01 -17.51
CA GLY A 191 5.65 -0.24 -18.56
C GLY A 191 5.52 -0.83 -19.96
N GLU A 192 5.47 -2.16 -20.07
CA GLU A 192 5.24 -2.88 -21.32
C GLU A 192 3.83 -2.65 -21.87
N PHE A 193 2.81 -2.81 -21.02
CA PHE A 193 1.42 -2.63 -21.43
C PHE A 193 1.03 -1.17 -21.65
N PHE A 194 1.48 -0.27 -20.81
CA PHE A 194 1.05 1.12 -20.81
C PHE A 194 2.22 2.06 -21.12
N PRO A 195 2.65 2.14 -22.41
CA PRO A 195 3.92 2.76 -22.80
C PRO A 195 4.00 4.27 -22.48
N ASN A 196 2.88 4.95 -22.32
CA ASN A 196 2.83 6.39 -22.07
C ASN A 196 2.51 6.75 -20.62
N ALA A 197 2.12 5.77 -19.76
CA ALA A 197 1.72 6.06 -18.40
C ALA A 197 2.89 6.53 -17.53
N MET A 198 2.65 7.54 -16.69
CA MET A 198 3.44 7.80 -15.49
C MET A 198 3.06 6.79 -14.42
N ILE A 199 4.04 6.22 -13.73
CA ILE A 199 3.81 5.26 -12.66
C ILE A 199 4.19 5.87 -11.32
N ALA A 200 3.25 5.98 -10.39
CA ALA A 200 3.44 6.46 -9.02
C ALA A 200 3.46 5.29 -8.05
N VAL A 201 4.63 4.97 -7.48
CA VAL A 201 4.78 3.94 -6.45
C VAL A 201 4.58 4.56 -5.09
N VAL A 202 3.56 4.11 -4.35
CA VAL A 202 3.20 4.64 -3.04
C VAL A 202 3.85 3.79 -1.94
N GLY A 203 4.67 4.44 -1.11
CA GLY A 203 5.41 3.80 -0.01
C GLY A 203 4.56 3.57 1.24
N TYR A 204 5.15 2.81 2.16
CA TYR A 204 4.55 2.43 3.43
C TYR A 204 4.96 3.34 4.59
N PHE A 205 4.90 2.82 5.80
CA PHE A 205 5.12 3.55 7.04
C PHE A 205 5.62 2.62 8.15
N PRO A 206 6.20 3.18 9.25
CA PRO A 206 6.50 2.41 10.44
C PRO A 206 5.22 1.90 11.09
N ILE A 207 5.14 0.57 11.33
CA ILE A 207 3.95 -0.05 11.92
C ILE A 207 3.83 0.32 13.39
N LEU A 208 4.95 0.25 14.14
CA LEU A 208 5.03 0.54 15.56
C LEU A 208 6.02 1.66 15.85
N SER A 209 5.79 2.38 16.96
CA SER A 209 6.70 3.37 17.52
C SER A 209 6.83 3.23 19.05
N PRO A 210 7.77 3.93 19.69
CA PRO A 210 7.82 4.00 21.16
C PRO A 210 6.52 4.49 21.78
N LYS A 211 5.74 5.30 21.06
CA LYS A 211 4.45 5.90 21.47
C LYS A 211 3.25 4.97 21.31
N THR A 212 3.42 3.82 20.66
CA THR A 212 2.35 2.82 20.46
C THR A 212 1.86 2.28 21.79
N ASP A 213 0.55 2.33 22.03
CA ASP A 213 -0.11 1.69 23.18
C ASP A 213 -0.09 0.18 23.03
N THR A 214 0.82 -0.46 23.76
CA THR A 214 1.02 -1.91 23.70
C THR A 214 -0.09 -2.71 24.34
N SER A 215 -0.85 -2.16 25.28
CA SER A 215 -1.96 -2.87 25.90
C SER A 215 -3.06 -3.16 24.91
N ARG A 216 -3.39 -2.19 24.04
CA ARG A 216 -4.34 -2.37 22.95
C ARG A 216 -3.81 -3.31 21.87
N LEU A 217 -2.54 -3.13 21.48
CA LEU A 217 -1.89 -4.00 20.50
C LEU A 217 -1.97 -5.48 20.91
N PHE A 218 -1.58 -5.80 22.15
CA PHE A 218 -1.60 -7.18 22.63
C PHE A 218 -3.00 -7.77 22.72
N ASN A 219 -3.96 -7.03 23.26
CA ASN A 219 -5.32 -7.50 23.34
C ASN A 219 -5.90 -7.81 21.95
N GLY A 220 -5.67 -6.94 20.99
CA GLY A 220 -6.18 -7.14 19.64
C GLY A 220 -5.41 -8.21 18.85
N MET A 221 -4.10 -8.35 19.03
CA MET A 221 -3.38 -9.49 18.44
C MET A 221 -3.86 -10.83 19.01
N LEU A 222 -4.16 -10.87 20.30
CA LEU A 222 -4.73 -12.05 20.94
C LEU A 222 -6.12 -12.39 20.41
N GLU A 223 -6.93 -11.37 20.11
CA GLU A 223 -8.25 -11.54 19.52
C GLU A 223 -8.19 -11.95 18.03
N ALA A 224 -7.23 -11.39 17.27
CA ALA A 224 -7.10 -11.63 15.83
C ALA A 224 -6.41 -12.96 15.49
N TYR A 225 -5.35 -13.32 16.22
CA TYR A 225 -4.50 -14.48 15.91
C TYR A 225 -4.64 -15.64 16.91
N GLY A 226 -5.41 -15.46 17.98
CA GLY A 226 -5.43 -16.38 19.10
C GLY A 226 -4.14 -16.34 19.94
N PHE A 227 -4.18 -16.89 21.13
CA PHE A 227 -3.02 -16.99 22.02
C PHE A 227 -2.08 -18.09 21.47
N PRO A 228 -0.84 -17.77 21.05
CA PRO A 228 0.14 -18.82 20.80
C PRO A 228 0.26 -19.69 22.05
N ARG A 229 0.08 -20.99 21.92
CA ARG A 229 0.05 -21.94 23.07
C ARG A 229 1.28 -21.83 23.96
N PHE A 230 2.43 -21.46 23.41
CA PHE A 230 3.69 -21.27 24.14
C PHE A 230 3.74 -19.99 25.02
N LEU A 231 2.84 -19.02 24.82
CA LEU A 231 2.75 -17.80 25.62
C LEU A 231 1.82 -17.94 26.84
N LYS A 232 0.98 -18.99 26.91
CA LYS A 232 0.05 -19.22 28.03
C LYS A 232 0.71 -19.20 29.42
N PRO A 233 1.88 -19.82 29.62
CA PRO A 233 2.54 -19.79 30.95
C PRO A 233 2.96 -18.39 31.40
N PHE A 234 3.39 -17.53 30.44
CA PHE A 234 3.83 -16.17 30.72
C PHE A 234 2.68 -15.18 30.91
N ALA A 235 1.54 -15.45 30.26
CA ALA A 235 0.35 -14.62 30.37
C ALA A 235 -0.26 -14.67 31.80
N ASN A 236 -0.07 -15.77 32.50
CA ASN A 236 -0.63 -16.01 33.82
C ASN A 236 0.32 -15.56 34.99
N ASN A 237 1.54 -15.12 34.69
CA ASN A 237 2.49 -14.65 35.70
C ASN A 237 2.54 -13.13 35.77
N SER A 238 1.96 -12.53 36.82
CA SER A 238 1.82 -11.08 36.98
C SER A 238 3.17 -10.32 37.07
N ILE A 239 4.24 -10.97 37.53
CA ILE A 239 5.57 -10.34 37.69
C ILE A 239 6.40 -10.43 36.41
N MET A 240 6.40 -11.58 35.74
CA MET A 240 7.18 -11.81 34.51
C MET A 240 6.55 -11.18 33.27
N ARG A 241 5.24 -11.04 33.27
CA ARG A 241 4.46 -10.52 32.15
C ARG A 241 4.93 -9.13 31.67
N PRO A 242 5.11 -8.10 32.50
CA PRO A 242 5.52 -6.76 32.03
C PRO A 242 6.93 -6.75 31.42
N LEU A 243 7.89 -7.47 32.01
CA LEU A 243 9.27 -7.53 31.51
C LEU A 243 9.37 -8.26 30.19
N PHE A 244 8.64 -9.36 30.03
CA PHE A 244 8.56 -10.12 28.80
C PHE A 244 7.97 -9.27 27.66
N PHE A 245 6.84 -8.61 27.89
CA PHE A 245 6.21 -7.74 26.91
C PHE A 245 7.08 -6.54 26.55
N LYS A 246 7.81 -5.94 27.50
CA LYS A 246 8.76 -4.86 27.24
C LYS A 246 9.88 -5.30 26.30
N LYS A 247 10.42 -6.51 26.47
CA LYS A 247 11.46 -7.08 25.61
C LYS A 247 10.92 -7.38 24.20
N MET A 248 9.72 -7.97 24.11
CA MET A 248 9.06 -8.24 22.81
C MET A 248 8.74 -6.94 22.06
N LYS A 249 8.20 -5.93 22.75
CA LYS A 249 7.96 -4.60 22.17
C LYS A 249 9.24 -4.01 21.58
N LYS A 250 10.34 -4.03 22.34
CA LYS A 250 11.64 -3.49 21.87
C LYS A 250 12.09 -4.16 20.57
N LYS A 251 11.97 -5.49 20.48
CA LYS A 251 12.33 -6.25 19.26
C LYS A 251 11.39 -5.95 18.10
N ALA A 252 10.08 -5.97 18.31
CA ALA A 252 9.09 -5.66 17.27
C ALA A 252 9.25 -4.21 16.76
N LEU A 253 9.56 -3.26 17.65
CA LEU A 253 9.85 -1.87 17.28
C LEU A 253 11.11 -1.77 16.40
N ALA A 254 12.19 -2.48 16.75
CA ALA A 254 13.40 -2.50 15.92
C ALA A 254 13.09 -3.03 14.50
N ARG A 255 12.30 -4.09 14.40
CA ARG A 255 11.88 -4.67 13.12
C ARG A 255 10.93 -3.73 12.33
N SER A 256 10.03 -3.04 13.01
CA SER A 256 9.19 -2.00 12.40
C SER A 256 10.02 -0.87 11.79
N ARG A 257 11.13 -0.49 12.42
CA ARG A 257 12.07 0.51 11.89
C ARG A 257 12.86 -0.01 10.69
N ILE A 258 13.34 -1.26 10.74
CA ILE A 258 13.97 -1.92 9.58
C ILE A 258 12.98 -1.91 8.41
N TRP A 259 11.74 -2.37 8.62
CA TRP A 259 10.72 -2.34 7.60
C TRP A 259 10.53 -0.95 6.99
N ALA A 260 10.30 0.07 7.80
CA ALA A 260 10.02 1.42 7.28
C ALA A 260 11.19 2.01 6.49
N ALA A 261 12.43 1.82 6.96
CA ALA A 261 13.61 2.36 6.30
C ALA A 261 13.96 1.58 5.02
N ASP A 262 14.00 0.26 5.12
CA ASP A 262 14.47 -0.58 4.02
C ASP A 262 13.40 -0.71 2.92
N SER A 263 12.09 -0.75 3.25
CA SER A 263 11.04 -0.77 2.21
C SER A 263 11.05 0.50 1.38
N ASP A 264 11.16 1.70 2.00
CA ASP A 264 11.26 2.97 1.27
C ASP A 264 12.48 2.96 0.33
N MET A 265 13.65 2.55 0.86
CA MET A 265 14.90 2.48 0.09
C MET A 265 14.78 1.50 -1.10
N ARG A 266 14.18 0.33 -0.90
CA ARG A 266 14.07 -0.71 -1.94
C ARG A 266 13.02 -0.38 -2.99
N LEU A 267 11.89 0.18 -2.61
CA LEU A 267 10.89 0.68 -3.56
C LEU A 267 11.47 1.82 -4.43
N GLN A 268 12.18 2.77 -3.81
CA GLN A 268 12.88 3.82 -4.56
C GLN A 268 13.94 3.25 -5.51
N ALA A 269 14.69 2.23 -5.07
CA ALA A 269 15.69 1.55 -5.91
C ALA A 269 15.04 0.85 -7.12
N ALA A 270 13.89 0.20 -6.94
CA ALA A 270 13.12 -0.42 -8.04
C ALA A 270 12.68 0.65 -9.07
N VAL A 271 12.15 1.77 -8.60
CA VAL A 271 11.78 2.92 -9.45
C VAL A 271 12.99 3.46 -10.22
N ASN A 272 14.13 3.63 -9.54
CA ASN A 272 15.36 4.13 -10.17
C ASN A 272 15.87 3.17 -11.25
N LYS A 273 15.87 1.86 -10.96
CA LYS A 273 16.28 0.82 -11.91
C LYS A 273 15.38 0.79 -13.15
N PHE A 274 14.05 0.81 -12.96
CA PHE A 274 13.08 0.85 -14.05
C PHE A 274 13.30 2.09 -14.96
N ASN A 275 13.47 3.27 -14.38
CA ASN A 275 13.72 4.50 -15.13
C ASN A 275 15.05 4.45 -15.91
N ALA A 276 16.09 3.88 -15.32
CA ALA A 276 17.41 3.72 -15.95
C ALA A 276 17.35 2.79 -17.18
N GLU A 277 16.60 1.70 -17.09
CA GLU A 277 16.40 0.75 -18.19
C GLU A 277 15.67 1.39 -19.38
N LEU A 278 14.67 2.22 -19.09
CA LEU A 278 13.93 2.97 -20.11
C LEU A 278 14.69 4.21 -20.64
N LYS A 279 15.82 4.58 -20.00
CA LYS A 279 16.58 5.82 -20.27
C LYS A 279 15.69 7.09 -20.19
N ARG A 280 14.63 7.03 -19.39
CA ARG A 280 13.66 8.12 -19.20
C ARG A 280 12.89 7.97 -17.87
N PRO A 281 12.56 9.07 -17.15
CA PRO A 281 11.83 9.02 -15.91
C PRO A 281 10.33 8.77 -16.18
N ARG A 282 9.86 7.55 -16.00
CA ARG A 282 8.46 7.16 -16.14
C ARG A 282 7.84 6.69 -14.82
N ALA A 283 8.64 6.46 -13.81
CA ALA A 283 8.15 6.09 -12.50
C ALA A 283 8.68 7.06 -11.44
N ILE A 284 7.88 7.28 -10.40
CA ILE A 284 8.22 8.12 -9.25
C ILE A 284 7.82 7.41 -7.96
N PHE A 285 8.67 7.50 -6.93
CA PHE A 285 8.36 7.00 -5.60
C PHE A 285 7.75 8.10 -4.75
N ILE A 286 6.69 7.79 -4.04
CA ILE A 286 5.96 8.68 -3.13
C ILE A 286 6.03 8.09 -1.73
N LYS A 287 6.79 8.74 -0.86
CA LYS A 287 6.93 8.31 0.52
C LYS A 287 5.61 8.43 1.28
N GLY A 288 5.28 7.41 2.09
CA GLY A 288 4.13 7.45 2.99
C GLY A 288 4.23 8.57 4.03
N PRO A 289 3.10 9.25 4.36
CA PRO A 289 3.08 10.40 5.28
C PRO A 289 3.08 10.01 6.76
N VAL A 290 2.81 8.75 7.07
CA VAL A 290 2.73 8.26 8.45
C VAL A 290 4.14 8.05 9.01
N THR A 291 4.36 8.55 10.23
CA THR A 291 5.65 8.52 10.93
C THR A 291 5.52 7.84 12.30
N GLU A 292 6.59 7.72 13.06
CA GLU A 292 6.56 7.22 14.44
C GLU A 292 5.66 8.07 15.38
N GLU A 293 5.33 9.31 15.00
CA GLU A 293 4.48 10.19 15.80
C GLU A 293 2.99 9.82 15.71
N ASN A 294 2.58 9.25 14.57
CA ASN A 294 1.18 9.03 14.24
C ASN A 294 0.89 7.67 13.61
N CYS A 295 1.80 6.70 13.79
CA CYS A 295 1.61 5.31 13.38
C CYS A 295 0.62 4.57 14.30
N PHE A 296 0.54 3.25 14.19
CA PHE A 296 -0.48 2.43 14.82
C PHE A 296 -0.53 2.59 16.35
N GLU A 297 -1.76 2.78 16.89
CA GLU A 297 -2.08 2.94 18.32
C GLU A 297 -1.26 4.02 19.05
N THR A 298 -0.80 5.05 18.35
CA THR A 298 -0.28 6.28 18.97
C THR A 298 -1.43 7.23 19.34
N PRO A 299 -1.22 8.23 20.22
CA PRO A 299 -2.28 9.19 20.56
C PRO A 299 -2.91 9.89 19.37
N ASN A 300 -2.09 10.26 18.37
CA ASN A 300 -2.50 10.98 17.14
C ASN A 300 -2.44 10.07 15.91
N THR A 301 -2.83 8.80 16.04
CA THR A 301 -2.71 7.87 14.93
C THR A 301 -3.50 8.28 13.70
N LEU A 302 -2.87 8.18 12.55
CA LEU A 302 -3.49 8.31 11.23
C LEU A 302 -4.00 6.95 10.70
N LEU A 303 -4.01 5.93 11.54
CA LEU A 303 -4.38 4.57 11.17
C LEU A 303 -5.65 4.13 11.91
N ILE A 304 -6.38 3.21 11.32
CA ILE A 304 -7.56 2.57 11.91
C ILE A 304 -7.11 1.78 13.14
N ARG A 305 -7.72 2.11 14.28
CA ARG A 305 -7.43 1.49 15.58
C ARG A 305 -8.09 0.14 15.73
N MET A 306 -7.57 -0.62 16.68
CA MET A 306 -8.31 -1.75 17.23
C MET A 306 -9.53 -1.26 18.00
N GLY A 307 -10.70 -1.77 17.62
CA GLY A 307 -11.95 -1.51 18.32
C GLY A 307 -12.08 -2.30 19.62
N LYS A 308 -13.15 -2.05 20.36
CA LYS A 308 -13.51 -2.81 21.57
C LYS A 308 -14.15 -4.15 21.20
N LYS A 309 -14.00 -5.17 22.08
CA LYS A 309 -14.67 -6.48 21.95
C LYS A 309 -14.38 -7.18 20.62
N GLY A 310 -13.15 -7.12 20.12
CA GLY A 310 -12.74 -7.80 18.90
C GLY A 310 -13.42 -7.29 17.62
N ARG A 311 -13.89 -6.06 17.60
CA ARG A 311 -14.42 -5.39 16.40
C ARG A 311 -13.41 -4.39 15.86
N VAL A 312 -13.57 -4.00 14.62
CA VAL A 312 -12.89 -2.84 14.05
C VAL A 312 -13.92 -1.72 13.93
N ASP A 313 -13.49 -0.52 14.29
CA ASP A 313 -14.33 0.67 14.16
C ASP A 313 -14.02 1.35 12.81
N ASP A 314 -14.38 0.65 11.71
CA ASP A 314 -14.27 1.14 10.35
C ASP A 314 -15.62 1.11 9.64
N PHE A 315 -15.71 1.79 8.50
CA PHE A 315 -16.98 1.98 7.77
C PHE A 315 -17.46 0.71 7.06
N LEU A 316 -16.59 -0.28 6.83
CA LEU A 316 -16.89 -1.46 6.01
C LEU A 316 -16.89 -2.77 6.82
N TYR A 317 -16.67 -2.73 8.14
CA TYR A 317 -16.60 -3.93 8.97
C TYR A 317 -17.84 -4.82 8.82
N GLU A 318 -19.04 -4.24 8.91
CA GLU A 318 -20.29 -5.02 8.88
C GLU A 318 -20.57 -5.62 7.48
N SER A 319 -20.10 -4.98 6.41
CA SER A 319 -20.20 -5.53 5.04
C SER A 319 -19.08 -6.53 4.72
N ARG A 320 -17.85 -6.31 5.22
CA ARG A 320 -16.70 -7.19 5.02
C ARG A 320 -16.86 -8.53 5.72
N LYS A 321 -17.39 -8.53 6.93
CA LYS A 321 -17.53 -9.72 7.77
C LYS A 321 -18.29 -10.88 7.10
N PRO A 322 -19.51 -10.70 6.54
CA PRO A 322 -20.17 -11.78 5.81
C PRO A 322 -19.41 -12.23 4.57
N GLN A 323 -18.78 -11.30 3.82
CA GLN A 323 -17.98 -11.62 2.64
C GLN A 323 -16.80 -12.55 2.97
N CYS A 324 -16.05 -12.26 4.05
CA CYS A 324 -14.95 -13.12 4.51
C CYS A 324 -15.45 -14.52 4.92
N ARG A 325 -16.60 -14.59 5.60
CA ARG A 325 -17.19 -15.86 6.08
C ARG A 325 -17.73 -16.74 4.98
N GLU A 326 -18.16 -16.16 3.89
CA GLU A 326 -18.61 -16.88 2.71
C GLU A 326 -17.42 -17.31 1.82
N ALA A 327 -16.56 -16.36 1.46
CA ALA A 327 -15.53 -16.58 0.47
C ALA A 327 -14.39 -17.51 0.92
N LEU A 328 -13.88 -17.34 2.16
CA LEU A 328 -12.67 -18.04 2.58
C LEU A 328 -12.85 -19.54 2.84
N PRO A 329 -13.94 -20.02 3.46
CA PRO A 329 -14.19 -21.45 3.58
C PRO A 329 -14.38 -22.13 2.22
N GLU A 330 -15.03 -21.46 1.27
CA GLU A 330 -15.20 -21.97 -0.08
C GLU A 330 -13.87 -22.06 -0.83
N LEU A 331 -13.04 -21.02 -0.72
CA LEU A 331 -11.67 -21.02 -1.26
C LEU A 331 -10.86 -22.18 -0.71
N LYS A 332 -10.84 -22.35 0.62
CA LYS A 332 -10.14 -23.46 1.28
C LYS A 332 -10.62 -24.83 0.76
N LYS A 333 -11.92 -25.01 0.65
CA LYS A 333 -12.51 -26.26 0.13
C LYS A 333 -12.06 -26.55 -1.31
N LYS A 334 -11.95 -25.54 -2.16
CA LYS A 334 -11.62 -25.71 -3.58
C LYS A 334 -10.12 -25.88 -3.83
N THR A 335 -9.28 -25.12 -3.12
CA THR A 335 -7.86 -24.98 -3.43
C THR A 335 -6.93 -25.55 -2.36
N GLY A 336 -7.43 -25.76 -1.13
CA GLY A 336 -6.62 -26.06 0.04
C GLY A 336 -5.92 -24.83 0.66
N ILE A 337 -6.00 -23.66 0.04
CA ILE A 337 -5.43 -22.41 0.58
C ILE A 337 -6.29 -21.97 1.77
N ASP A 338 -5.66 -21.76 2.93
CA ASP A 338 -6.35 -21.46 4.19
C ASP A 338 -6.01 -20.06 4.70
N TYR A 339 -6.89 -19.12 4.45
CA TYR A 339 -6.83 -17.79 5.05
C TYR A 339 -7.70 -17.73 6.31
N PRO A 340 -7.18 -17.25 7.46
CA PRO A 340 -7.99 -17.14 8.67
C PRO A 340 -9.14 -16.15 8.47
N VAL A 341 -10.38 -16.62 8.57
CA VAL A 341 -11.59 -15.80 8.42
C VAL A 341 -11.54 -14.59 9.35
N ARG A 342 -11.13 -14.81 10.61
CA ARG A 342 -11.04 -13.71 11.59
C ARG A 342 -10.04 -12.64 11.21
N PHE A 343 -8.92 -13.00 10.60
CA PHE A 343 -7.94 -12.04 10.10
C PHE A 343 -8.53 -11.18 8.97
N CYS A 344 -9.26 -11.81 8.05
CA CYS A 344 -9.98 -11.09 6.99
C CYS A 344 -11.01 -10.10 7.55
N GLU A 345 -11.81 -10.50 8.55
CA GLU A 345 -12.78 -9.61 9.20
C GLU A 345 -12.10 -8.36 9.79
N LEU A 346 -10.89 -8.47 10.27
CA LEU A 346 -10.11 -7.42 10.94
C LEU A 346 -9.09 -6.74 10.02
N ALA A 347 -9.08 -7.03 8.73
CA ALA A 347 -8.00 -6.66 7.81
C ALA A 347 -7.76 -5.15 7.67
N SER A 348 -8.72 -4.30 8.00
CA SER A 348 -8.56 -2.83 7.97
C SER A 348 -7.74 -2.25 9.13
N ILE A 349 -7.50 -3.03 10.19
CA ILE A 349 -6.68 -2.59 11.33
C ILE A 349 -5.29 -2.18 10.82
N GLY A 350 -4.84 -0.98 11.24
CA GLY A 350 -3.53 -0.46 10.84
C GLY A 350 -3.49 0.15 9.44
N HIS A 351 -4.59 0.15 8.69
CA HIS A 351 -4.71 0.92 7.44
C HIS A 351 -4.98 2.40 7.72
N PRO A 352 -4.69 3.31 6.77
CA PRO A 352 -5.02 4.72 6.94
C PRO A 352 -6.50 4.93 7.30
N ASN A 353 -6.76 5.71 8.34
CA ASN A 353 -8.10 6.24 8.64
C ASN A 353 -8.39 7.42 7.70
N PRO A 354 -9.57 8.08 7.75
CA PRO A 354 -9.87 9.20 6.85
C PRO A 354 -8.83 10.32 6.85
N GLU A 355 -8.25 10.65 8.01
CA GLU A 355 -7.19 11.67 8.11
C GLU A 355 -5.86 11.15 7.54
N GLY A 356 -5.56 9.87 7.73
CA GLY A 356 -4.41 9.20 7.10
C GLY A 356 -4.54 9.16 5.58
N ALA A 357 -5.73 8.86 5.06
CA ALA A 357 -5.99 8.87 3.62
C ALA A 357 -5.83 10.28 3.02
N LYS A 358 -6.31 11.34 3.70
CA LYS A 358 -6.05 12.73 3.31
C LYS A 358 -4.55 13.04 3.30
N ALA A 359 -3.81 12.61 4.32
CA ALA A 359 -2.38 12.82 4.38
C ALA A 359 -1.65 12.12 3.21
N TYR A 360 -2.07 10.91 2.83
CA TYR A 360 -1.57 10.23 1.63
C TYR A 360 -1.88 11.01 0.36
N ALA A 361 -3.12 11.48 0.18
CA ALA A 361 -3.50 12.30 -0.97
C ALA A 361 -2.65 13.57 -1.07
N GLU A 362 -2.38 14.26 0.05
CA GLU A 362 -1.50 15.44 0.07
C GLU A 362 -0.04 15.10 -0.27
N SER A 363 0.48 13.96 0.18
CA SER A 363 1.82 13.50 -0.21
C SER A 363 1.91 13.20 -1.71
N ILE A 364 0.89 12.56 -2.27
CA ILE A 364 0.77 12.27 -3.70
C ILE A 364 0.71 13.58 -4.49
N LYS A 365 -0.15 14.49 -4.09
CA LYS A 365 -0.30 15.83 -4.68
C LYS A 365 1.02 16.61 -4.67
N ALA A 366 1.73 16.64 -3.54
CA ALA A 366 3.01 17.34 -3.42
C ALA A 366 4.08 16.83 -4.39
N VAL A 367 4.07 15.54 -4.70
CA VAL A 367 5.04 14.91 -5.61
C VAL A 367 4.60 15.01 -7.08
N LEU A 368 3.32 14.84 -7.37
CA LEU A 368 2.80 14.83 -8.74
C LEU A 368 2.56 16.25 -9.30
N ALA A 369 2.15 17.23 -8.48
CA ALA A 369 1.84 18.57 -8.96
C ALA A 369 3.00 19.23 -9.74
N PRO A 370 4.27 19.22 -9.27
CA PRO A 370 5.38 19.79 -10.04
C PRO A 370 5.63 19.12 -11.39
N VAL A 371 5.28 17.82 -11.49
CA VAL A 371 5.45 17.02 -12.72
C VAL A 371 4.37 17.36 -13.73
N ILE A 372 3.11 17.45 -13.26
CA ILE A 372 1.93 17.70 -14.10
C ILE A 372 1.86 19.16 -14.53
N VAL A 373 2.09 20.12 -13.61
CA VAL A 373 2.02 21.56 -13.91
C VAL A 373 3.11 22.03 -14.87
N LYS A 374 4.35 21.50 -14.76
CA LYS A 374 5.39 21.77 -15.76
C LYS A 374 5.01 21.27 -17.15
N ALA A 375 4.15 20.27 -17.24
CA ALA A 375 3.61 19.77 -18.47
C ALA A 375 2.63 20.75 -19.16
N GLY A 376 1.84 21.47 -18.38
CA GLY A 376 0.90 22.48 -18.88
C GLY A 376 1.50 23.87 -19.14
N ALA A 377 2.67 24.16 -18.55
CA ALA A 377 3.32 25.49 -18.63
C ALA A 377 4.23 25.68 -19.88
N VAL A 378 4.35 24.67 -20.73
CA VAL A 378 5.15 24.71 -21.99
C VAL A 378 4.24 25.03 -23.19
N ARG A 379 3.17 25.78 -22.97
CA ARG A 379 2.32 26.37 -24.04
C ARG A 379 2.54 27.85 -24.17
#